data_e15250c7c568782dc2e62d6398825fa3
#
_entry.id   e15250c7c568782dc2e62d6398825fa3
#
_cell.length_a   1.000
_cell.length_b   1.000
_cell.length_c   1.000
_cell.angle_alpha   90.00
_cell.angle_beta   90.00
_cell.angle_gamma   90.00
#
_symmetry.space_group_name_H-M   'P 1'
#
loop_
_entity.id
_entity.type
_entity.pdbx_description
1 polymer ?
#
loop_
_entity_poly.entity_id
_entity_poly.type
_entity_poly.pdbx_seq_one_letter_code
_entity_poly.pdbx_strand_id
1 'polypeptide(L)'
;GEWSRLHEKPSENGHTNARSLGKIAAAMAGRGAFDGVQLMSTDAFAESHSNITHKFDDILLADSRFTQGGFAEFRLEQTAFNTKEGEGNIFGGANTFDLEGSFFGWGGAGGSVFIWSPEYDIGFAYTMTGMARYIVGGPRTKRIFSALCECINMIDIYESSMDKVDL
;
A
#
# COMPACT_ATOMS: atom_id res chain seq x y z
N GLY A 1 15.10 -19.91 6.78
CA GLY A 1 16.00 -21.03 6.72
C GLY A 1 15.97 -21.73 5.35
N GLU A 2 16.88 -22.65 5.12
CA GLU A 2 16.96 -23.40 3.85
C GLU A 2 15.66 -24.17 3.56
N TRP A 3 15.02 -24.68 4.60
CA TRP A 3 13.75 -25.41 4.51
C TRP A 3 12.62 -24.58 3.90
N SER A 4 12.53 -23.30 4.23
CA SER A 4 11.47 -22.43 3.68
C SER A 4 11.66 -22.11 2.19
N ARG A 5 12.87 -22.26 1.66
CA ARG A 5 13.17 -22.05 0.24
C ARG A 5 12.90 -23.27 -0.63
N LEU A 6 12.84 -24.46 -0.04
CA LEU A 6 12.65 -25.73 -0.76
C LEU A 6 11.17 -26.14 -0.90
N HIS A 7 10.27 -25.44 -0.21
CA HIS A 7 8.83 -25.73 -0.24
C HIS A 7 8.08 -24.64 -0.98
N GLU A 8 7.33 -25.02 -1.99
CA GLU A 8 6.47 -24.09 -2.72
C GLU A 8 5.30 -23.63 -1.85
N LYS A 9 5.33 -22.36 -1.50
CA LYS A 9 4.26 -21.65 -0.80
C LYS A 9 4.02 -20.30 -1.48
N PRO A 10 3.15 -20.23 -2.48
CA PRO A 10 2.97 -19.03 -3.29
C PRO A 10 2.70 -17.75 -2.47
N SER A 11 2.09 -17.90 -1.31
CA SER A 11 1.82 -16.78 -0.39
C SER A 11 3.02 -16.33 0.46
N GLU A 12 4.11 -17.09 0.51
CA GLU A 12 5.23 -16.86 1.45
C GLU A 12 6.62 -16.94 0.83
N ASN A 13 6.75 -17.48 -0.38
CA ASN A 13 8.07 -17.76 -0.97
C ASN A 13 8.75 -16.56 -1.64
N GLY A 14 8.12 -15.42 -1.68
CA GLY A 14 8.73 -14.21 -2.23
C GLY A 14 9.93 -13.75 -1.39
N HIS A 15 11.13 -13.83 -1.97
CA HIS A 15 12.37 -13.34 -1.35
C HIS A 15 12.84 -12.09 -2.08
N THR A 16 12.81 -10.99 -1.40
CA THR A 16 13.15 -9.69 -1.99
C THR A 16 13.63 -8.70 -0.91
N ASN A 17 13.81 -7.46 -1.29
CA ASN A 17 14.15 -6.37 -0.39
C ASN A 17 13.29 -5.13 -0.69
N ALA A 18 13.30 -4.14 0.21
CA ALA A 18 12.49 -2.94 0.08
C ALA A 18 12.77 -2.16 -1.21
N ARG A 19 14.02 -2.08 -1.67
CA ARG A 19 14.38 -1.38 -2.90
C ARG A 19 13.74 -2.02 -4.13
N SER A 20 13.80 -3.34 -4.24
CA SER A 20 13.20 -4.07 -5.38
C SER A 20 11.68 -3.98 -5.36
N LEU A 21 11.05 -4.16 -4.20
CA LEU A 21 9.60 -3.96 -4.05
C LEU A 21 9.20 -2.51 -4.34
N GLY A 22 9.98 -1.53 -3.89
CA GLY A 22 9.73 -0.12 -4.18
C GLY A 22 9.73 0.19 -5.68
N LYS A 23 10.62 -0.43 -6.46
CA LYS A 23 10.62 -0.29 -7.94
C LYS A 23 9.37 -0.91 -8.58
N ILE A 24 8.92 -2.06 -8.09
CA ILE A 24 7.68 -2.68 -8.57
C ILE A 24 6.49 -1.80 -8.17
N ALA A 25 6.45 -1.30 -6.93
CA ALA A 25 5.42 -0.38 -6.48
C ALA A 25 5.39 0.91 -7.31
N ALA A 26 6.56 1.48 -7.67
CA ALA A 26 6.66 2.63 -8.55
C ALA A 26 6.12 2.34 -9.96
N ALA A 27 6.40 1.15 -10.52
CA ALA A 27 5.81 0.75 -11.80
C ALA A 27 4.28 0.59 -11.72
N MET A 28 3.77 0.12 -10.59
CA MET A 28 2.32 0.03 -10.35
C MET A 28 1.72 1.44 -10.16
N ALA A 29 2.38 2.36 -9.46
CA ALA A 29 1.96 3.76 -9.36
C ALA A 29 1.94 4.43 -10.75
N GLY A 30 2.97 4.20 -11.56
CA GLY A 30 3.06 4.66 -12.95
C GLY A 30 2.18 3.87 -13.96
N ARG A 31 1.11 3.22 -13.47
CA ARG A 31 0.13 2.47 -14.28
C ARG A 31 0.73 1.38 -15.16
N GLY A 32 1.66 0.64 -14.61
CA GLY A 32 2.27 -0.54 -15.22
C GLY A 32 3.68 -0.33 -15.76
N ALA A 33 4.26 0.88 -15.69
CA ALA A 33 5.61 1.15 -16.17
C ALA A 33 6.40 2.09 -15.25
N PHE A 34 7.71 1.87 -15.17
CA PHE A 34 8.63 2.74 -14.44
C PHE A 34 10.06 2.57 -14.96
N ASP A 35 10.79 3.69 -15.10
CA ASP A 35 12.22 3.72 -15.47
C ASP A 35 12.51 2.92 -16.77
N GLY A 36 11.65 3.06 -17.77
CA GLY A 36 11.76 2.36 -19.06
C GLY A 36 11.39 0.88 -19.05
N VAL A 37 10.96 0.34 -17.89
CA VAL A 37 10.51 -1.05 -17.75
C VAL A 37 8.99 -1.07 -17.68
N GLN A 38 8.36 -1.83 -18.56
CA GLN A 38 6.92 -2.09 -18.54
C GLN A 38 6.65 -3.46 -17.93
N LEU A 39 5.92 -3.50 -16.82
CA LEU A 39 5.48 -4.72 -16.14
C LEU A 39 4.16 -5.24 -16.70
N MET A 40 3.24 -4.34 -17.04
CA MET A 40 1.95 -4.66 -17.64
C MET A 40 1.48 -3.53 -18.55
N SER A 41 0.56 -3.82 -19.45
CA SER A 41 -0.08 -2.78 -20.27
C SER A 41 -1.01 -1.89 -19.44
N THR A 42 -1.29 -0.70 -19.95
CA THR A 42 -2.26 0.22 -19.32
C THR A 42 -3.64 -0.40 -19.18
N ASP A 43 -4.08 -1.18 -20.18
CA ASP A 43 -5.38 -1.85 -20.14
C ASP A 43 -5.40 -2.95 -19.06
N ALA A 44 -4.35 -3.77 -18.98
CA ALA A 44 -4.21 -4.78 -17.92
C ALA A 44 -4.15 -4.13 -16.53
N PHE A 45 -3.48 -2.99 -16.40
CA PHE A 45 -3.46 -2.21 -15.17
C PHE A 45 -4.87 -1.74 -14.80
N ALA A 46 -5.59 -1.11 -15.73
CA ALA A 46 -6.95 -0.62 -15.50
C ALA A 46 -7.90 -1.77 -15.11
N GLU A 47 -7.84 -2.90 -15.82
CA GLU A 47 -8.65 -4.08 -15.49
C GLU A 47 -8.32 -4.63 -14.12
N SER A 48 -7.04 -4.78 -13.78
CA SER A 48 -6.60 -5.31 -12.47
C SER A 48 -7.02 -4.44 -11.29
N HIS A 49 -7.25 -3.13 -11.47
CA HIS A 49 -7.71 -2.19 -10.46
C HIS A 49 -9.23 -1.96 -10.47
N SER A 50 -9.96 -2.61 -11.37
CA SER A 50 -11.41 -2.49 -11.52
C SER A 50 -12.18 -3.37 -10.53
N ASN A 51 -13.52 -3.28 -10.58
CA ASN A 51 -14.48 -4.18 -9.92
C ASN A 51 -14.16 -4.45 -8.43
N ILE A 52 -13.92 -3.37 -7.68
CA ILE A 52 -13.58 -3.47 -6.26
C ILE A 52 -14.74 -4.11 -5.48
N THR A 53 -14.46 -5.24 -4.87
CA THR A 53 -15.40 -5.94 -3.98
C THR A 53 -15.18 -5.44 -2.56
N HIS A 54 -16.25 -5.02 -1.89
CA HIS A 54 -16.23 -4.63 -0.47
C HIS A 54 -17.10 -5.59 0.33
N LYS A 55 -16.48 -6.39 1.20
CA LYS A 55 -17.16 -7.39 2.04
C LYS A 55 -16.41 -7.58 3.36
N PHE A 56 -17.14 -8.05 4.37
CA PHE A 56 -16.50 -8.61 5.56
C PHE A 56 -15.77 -9.90 5.16
N ASP A 57 -14.51 -10.00 5.56
CA ASP A 57 -13.63 -11.15 5.32
C ASP A 57 -13.59 -12.01 6.58
N ASP A 58 -14.13 -13.21 6.48
CA ASP A 58 -14.23 -14.16 7.62
C ASP A 58 -12.86 -14.72 8.05
N ILE A 59 -11.84 -14.59 7.21
CA ILE A 59 -10.47 -15.05 7.51
C ILE A 59 -9.68 -13.93 8.19
N LEU A 60 -9.74 -12.73 7.63
CA LEU A 60 -9.08 -11.55 8.19
C LEU A 60 -9.87 -10.94 9.36
N LEU A 61 -11.13 -11.37 9.55
CA LEU A 61 -12.08 -10.87 10.55
C LEU A 61 -12.23 -9.34 10.49
N ALA A 62 -12.26 -8.80 9.29
CA ALA A 62 -12.33 -7.36 9.02
C ALA A 62 -13.04 -7.07 7.70
N ASP A 63 -13.56 -5.86 7.56
CA ASP A 63 -14.01 -5.37 6.27
C ASP A 63 -12.81 -5.22 5.34
N SER A 64 -12.89 -5.85 4.17
CA SER A 64 -11.82 -5.84 3.18
C SER A 64 -12.33 -5.38 1.82
N ARG A 65 -11.46 -4.76 1.08
CA ARG A 65 -11.70 -4.26 -0.27
C ARG A 65 -10.63 -4.85 -1.18
N PHE A 66 -11.05 -5.58 -2.20
CA PHE A 66 -10.15 -6.20 -3.17
C PHE A 66 -10.55 -5.84 -4.60
N THR A 67 -9.55 -5.51 -5.38
CA THR A 67 -9.69 -5.27 -6.82
C THR A 67 -9.83 -6.59 -7.59
N GLN A 68 -10.19 -6.51 -8.88
CA GLN A 68 -10.22 -7.64 -9.80
C GLN A 68 -8.86 -8.37 -9.86
N GLY A 69 -7.75 -7.65 -9.77
CA GLY A 69 -6.40 -8.21 -9.75
C GLY A 69 -5.98 -8.82 -8.40
N GLY A 70 -6.86 -8.79 -7.40
CA GLY A 70 -6.58 -9.33 -6.06
C GLY A 70 -5.74 -8.41 -5.17
N PHE A 71 -5.58 -7.14 -5.54
CA PHE A 71 -4.92 -6.16 -4.69
C PHE A 71 -5.89 -5.64 -3.64
N ALA A 72 -5.43 -5.52 -2.40
CA ALA A 72 -6.19 -4.81 -1.37
C ALA A 72 -6.23 -3.31 -1.71
N GLU A 73 -7.39 -2.68 -1.53
CA GLU A 73 -7.56 -1.23 -1.59
C GLU A 73 -7.60 -0.67 -0.18
N PHE A 74 -6.76 0.32 0.07
CA PHE A 74 -6.69 1.06 1.33
C PHE A 74 -7.07 2.51 1.07
N ARG A 75 -8.26 2.91 1.50
CA ARG A 75 -8.73 4.29 1.35
C ARG A 75 -8.24 5.16 2.50
N LEU A 76 -7.71 6.32 2.18
CA LEU A 76 -7.18 7.26 3.17
C LEU A 76 -8.27 7.87 4.05
N GLU A 77 -9.47 8.12 3.50
CA GLU A 77 -10.60 8.67 4.23
C GLU A 77 -11.26 7.65 5.18
N GLN A 78 -11.05 6.37 4.92
CA GLN A 78 -11.63 5.31 5.73
C GLN A 78 -10.56 4.69 6.60
N THR A 79 -10.67 4.80 7.89
CA THR A 79 -9.93 3.98 8.84
C THR A 79 -10.39 2.53 8.70
N ALA A 80 -10.04 1.91 7.57
CA ALA A 80 -10.52 0.59 7.18
C ALA A 80 -9.63 -0.48 7.74
N PHE A 81 -9.87 -0.91 8.83
CA PHE A 81 -9.90 -2.18 9.53
C PHE A 81 -10.38 -1.85 10.93
N ASN A 82 -11.67 -1.91 11.13
CA ASN A 82 -12.30 -1.75 12.43
C ASN A 82 -12.00 -2.99 13.30
N THR A 83 -10.72 -3.24 13.55
CA THR A 83 -10.35 -4.12 14.65
C THR A 83 -10.49 -3.33 15.92
N LYS A 84 -11.29 -3.84 16.84
CA LYS A 84 -11.32 -3.32 18.22
C LYS A 84 -9.87 -3.13 18.65
N GLU A 85 -9.49 -1.88 18.96
CA GLU A 85 -8.18 -1.50 19.48
C GLU A 85 -6.97 -1.58 18.51
N GLY A 86 -7.00 -0.88 17.37
CA GLY A 86 -5.75 -0.40 16.75
C GLY A 86 -4.76 -1.41 16.16
N GLU A 87 -5.05 -2.70 16.21
CA GLU A 87 -4.15 -3.79 15.81
C GLU A 87 -4.44 -4.31 14.40
N GLY A 88 -4.30 -3.62 13.38
CA GLY A 88 -4.52 -4.16 12.03
C GLY A 88 -4.64 -3.11 10.94
N ASN A 89 -4.69 -1.88 11.33
CA ASN A 89 -4.73 -0.79 10.37
C ASN A 89 -3.31 -0.36 10.00
N ILE A 90 -2.91 -0.61 8.76
CA ILE A 90 -1.65 -0.10 8.21
C ILE A 90 -1.59 1.43 8.39
N PHE A 91 -2.74 2.09 8.28
CA PHE A 91 -2.92 3.53 8.29
C PHE A 91 -3.46 4.09 9.61
N GLY A 92 -3.55 3.29 10.67
CA GLY A 92 -4.22 3.61 11.94
C GLY A 92 -3.98 5.03 12.44
N GLY A 93 -4.98 5.89 12.28
CA GLY A 93 -4.96 7.29 12.67
C GLY A 93 -4.39 8.24 11.61
N ALA A 94 -4.19 7.80 10.37
CA ALA A 94 -3.72 8.66 9.27
C ALA A 94 -4.72 9.76 8.84
N ASN A 95 -5.92 9.75 9.37
CA ASN A 95 -6.94 10.79 9.13
C ASN A 95 -6.60 12.16 9.77
N THR A 96 -5.35 12.36 10.19
CA THR A 96 -4.86 13.68 10.59
C THR A 96 -4.43 14.54 9.40
N PHE A 97 -4.37 13.94 8.20
CA PHE A 97 -3.84 14.60 7.01
C PHE A 97 -4.95 14.75 6.00
N ASP A 98 -5.94 15.28 6.04
CA ASP A 98 -7.01 15.61 5.07
C ASP A 98 -6.75 15.13 3.61
N LEU A 99 -6.12 13.95 3.49
CA LEU A 99 -5.78 13.30 2.23
C LEU A 99 -6.93 12.41 1.79
N GLU A 100 -7.29 12.51 0.54
CA GLU A 100 -8.27 11.66 -0.12
C GLU A 100 -7.56 10.62 -1.01
N GLY A 101 -8.29 9.61 -1.48
CA GLY A 101 -7.79 8.64 -2.43
C GLY A 101 -7.39 7.29 -1.85
N SER A 102 -6.72 6.49 -2.67
CA SER A 102 -6.44 5.09 -2.33
C SER A 102 -4.99 4.69 -2.57
N PHE A 103 -4.51 3.83 -1.67
CA PHE A 103 -3.37 2.97 -1.94
C PHE A 103 -3.85 1.56 -2.24
N PHE A 104 -3.15 0.89 -3.13
CA PHE A 104 -3.37 -0.51 -3.50
C PHE A 104 -2.17 -1.35 -3.12
N GLY A 105 -2.35 -2.65 -2.92
CA GLY A 105 -1.24 -3.55 -2.65
C GLY A 105 -1.52 -4.53 -1.54
N TRP A 106 -0.52 -4.82 -0.72
CA TRP A 106 -0.62 -5.81 0.34
C TRP A 106 0.26 -5.53 1.55
N GLY A 107 -0.19 -5.99 2.71
CA GLY A 107 0.59 -6.05 3.93
C GLY A 107 0.91 -7.49 4.32
N GLY A 108 2.14 -7.75 4.74
CA GLY A 108 2.59 -9.07 5.16
C GLY A 108 2.59 -9.25 6.67
N ALA A 109 2.37 -10.50 7.13
CA ALA A 109 2.52 -10.87 8.52
C ALA A 109 3.91 -10.48 9.05
N GLY A 110 3.94 -9.85 10.22
CA GLY A 110 5.16 -9.32 10.82
C GLY A 110 5.41 -7.85 10.53
N GLY A 111 4.62 -7.23 9.62
CA GLY A 111 4.58 -5.77 9.39
C GLY A 111 5.24 -5.26 8.12
N SER A 112 5.63 -6.13 7.18
CA SER A 112 6.06 -5.68 5.84
C SER A 112 4.88 -5.12 5.07
N VAL A 113 5.13 -4.10 4.23
CA VAL A 113 4.12 -3.44 3.41
C VAL A 113 4.67 -3.18 2.02
N PHE A 114 3.83 -3.41 1.03
CA PHE A 114 4.07 -3.18 -0.38
C PHE A 114 2.81 -2.59 -0.99
N ILE A 115 2.82 -1.28 -1.24
CA ILE A 115 1.65 -0.53 -1.69
C ILE A 115 2.03 0.55 -2.70
N TRP A 116 1.06 0.99 -3.48
CA TRP A 116 1.20 2.07 -4.45
C TRP A 116 -0.08 2.89 -4.56
N SER A 117 0.06 4.14 -4.94
CA SER A 117 -1.06 5.01 -5.32
C SER A 117 -0.81 5.59 -6.71
N PRO A 118 -1.66 5.26 -7.70
CA PRO A 118 -1.59 5.90 -9.02
C PRO A 118 -2.07 7.35 -9.02
N GLU A 119 -2.75 7.77 -7.97
CA GLU A 119 -3.24 9.13 -7.78
C GLU A 119 -2.11 10.07 -7.39
N TYR A 120 -1.28 9.64 -6.45
CA TYR A 120 -0.12 10.39 -5.98
C TYR A 120 1.18 10.05 -6.71
N ASP A 121 1.15 9.13 -7.66
CA ASP A 121 2.33 8.61 -8.37
C ASP A 121 3.40 8.07 -7.43
N ILE A 122 2.97 7.42 -6.34
CA ILE A 122 3.84 6.93 -5.27
C ILE A 122 3.82 5.41 -5.16
N GLY A 123 5.01 4.80 -5.20
CA GLY A 123 5.25 3.43 -4.80
C GLY A 123 5.95 3.37 -3.45
N PHE A 124 5.41 2.60 -2.50
CA PHE A 124 5.95 2.47 -1.16
C PHE A 124 6.19 1.00 -0.78
N ALA A 125 7.37 0.70 -0.25
CA ALA A 125 7.69 -0.63 0.25
C ALA A 125 8.50 -0.54 1.55
N TYR A 126 8.06 -1.29 2.54
CA TYR A 126 8.76 -1.48 3.80
C TYR A 126 8.92 -2.97 4.09
N THR A 127 10.14 -3.42 4.30
CA THR A 127 10.46 -4.81 4.65
C THR A 127 11.30 -4.84 5.93
N MET A 128 11.16 -5.89 6.70
CA MET A 128 11.87 -6.04 7.97
C MET A 128 12.48 -7.43 8.10
N THR A 129 13.55 -7.56 8.88
CA THR A 129 14.17 -8.83 9.26
C THR A 129 13.60 -9.40 10.54
N GLY A 130 13.12 -8.55 11.43
CA GLY A 130 12.51 -8.95 12.71
C GLY A 130 10.99 -8.87 12.62
N MET A 131 10.32 -10.03 12.52
CA MET A 131 8.86 -10.10 12.52
C MET A 131 8.27 -9.51 13.80
N ALA A 132 7.28 -8.65 13.64
CA ALA A 132 6.44 -8.16 14.73
C ALA A 132 5.21 -9.08 14.92
N ARG A 133 4.50 -8.92 16.04
CA ARG A 133 3.30 -9.72 16.36
C ARG A 133 2.04 -9.28 15.60
N TYR A 134 2.18 -8.42 14.63
CA TYR A 134 1.05 -7.85 13.87
C TYR A 134 0.80 -8.67 12.61
N ILE A 135 -0.47 -8.88 12.29
CA ILE A 135 -0.87 -9.59 11.07
C ILE A 135 -0.57 -8.71 9.86
N VAL A 136 -0.88 -7.42 9.94
CA VAL A 136 -0.62 -6.44 8.88
C VAL A 136 -0.14 -5.14 9.51
N GLY A 137 0.93 -4.57 8.98
CA GLY A 137 1.47 -3.32 9.48
C GLY A 137 2.09 -3.41 10.88
N GLY A 138 1.93 -2.36 11.68
CA GLY A 138 2.45 -2.25 13.03
C GLY A 138 3.03 -0.87 13.32
N PRO A 139 3.45 -0.58 14.56
CA PRO A 139 3.89 0.77 14.94
C PRO A 139 5.04 1.30 14.08
N ARG A 140 5.95 0.44 13.62
CA ARG A 140 7.05 0.85 12.73
C ARG A 140 6.55 1.25 11.36
N THR A 141 5.70 0.43 10.77
CA THR A 141 5.07 0.70 9.47
C THR A 141 4.23 1.97 9.53
N LYS A 142 3.41 2.12 10.58
CA LYS A 142 2.59 3.32 10.81
C LYS A 142 3.42 4.59 10.84
N ARG A 143 4.53 4.60 11.59
CA ARG A 143 5.40 5.78 11.70
C ARG A 143 5.97 6.21 10.34
N ILE A 144 6.44 5.24 9.54
CA ILE A 144 7.03 5.53 8.22
C ILE A 144 5.94 5.98 7.26
N PHE A 145 4.78 5.32 7.29
CA PHE A 145 3.66 5.69 6.43
C PHE A 145 3.06 7.06 6.81
N SER A 146 2.94 7.38 8.11
CA SER A 146 2.52 8.71 8.53
C SER A 146 3.47 9.80 8.02
N ALA A 147 4.78 9.58 8.09
CA ALA A 147 5.75 10.52 7.54
C ALA A 147 5.61 10.68 6.01
N LEU A 148 5.27 9.60 5.28
CA LEU A 148 4.95 9.69 3.85
C LEU A 148 3.72 10.56 3.61
N CYS A 149 2.65 10.35 4.36
CA CYS A 149 1.42 11.16 4.25
C CYS A 149 1.69 12.64 4.58
N GLU A 150 2.50 12.93 5.60
CA GLU A 150 2.95 14.29 5.89
C GLU A 150 3.64 14.94 4.70
N CYS A 151 4.54 14.20 4.03
CA CYS A 151 5.23 14.70 2.84
C CYS A 151 4.25 14.98 1.68
N ILE A 152 3.28 14.10 1.43
CA ILE A 152 2.25 14.29 0.40
C ILE A 152 1.47 15.57 0.69
N ASN A 153 0.93 15.69 1.91
CA ASN A 153 0.15 16.86 2.30
C ASN A 153 0.95 18.18 2.18
N MET A 154 2.25 18.16 2.46
CA MET A 154 3.11 19.34 2.30
C MET A 154 3.29 19.72 0.82
N ILE A 155 3.38 18.74 -0.09
CA ILE A 155 3.49 18.97 -1.53
C ILE A 155 2.19 19.59 -2.05
N ASP A 156 1.03 19.02 -1.71
CA ASP A 156 -0.28 19.53 -2.11
C ASP A 156 -0.50 20.98 -1.65
N ILE A 157 -0.11 21.31 -0.40
CA ILE A 157 -0.18 22.68 0.13
C ILE A 157 0.75 23.61 -0.66
N TYR A 158 1.95 23.17 -0.98
CA TYR A 158 2.92 23.97 -1.73
C TYR A 158 2.41 24.26 -3.15
N GLU A 159 1.98 23.24 -3.89
CA GLU A 159 1.44 23.38 -5.25
C GLU A 159 0.22 24.28 -5.27
N SER A 160 -0.75 24.09 -4.35
CA SER A 160 -1.93 24.95 -4.25
C SER A 160 -1.61 26.40 -3.86
N SER A 161 -0.45 26.67 -3.26
CA SER A 161 0.02 28.02 -2.95
C SER A 161 0.69 28.70 -4.14
N MET A 162 1.36 27.94 -5.02
CA MET A 162 1.99 28.47 -6.24
C MET A 162 0.96 28.87 -7.28
N ASP A 163 -0.09 28.07 -7.46
CA ASP A 163 -1.20 28.39 -8.39
C ASP A 163 -1.94 29.71 -8.04
N LYS A 164 -1.81 30.17 -6.79
CA LYS A 164 -2.42 31.46 -6.34
C LYS A 164 -1.52 32.68 -6.56
N VAL A 165 -0.26 32.47 -6.91
CA VAL A 165 0.71 33.57 -7.12
C VAL A 165 0.75 34.02 -8.58
N ASP A 166 0.26 33.19 -9.50
CA ASP A 166 0.27 33.46 -10.96
C ASP A 166 -1.05 34.11 -11.46
N LEU A 167 -1.90 34.63 -10.55
CA LEU A 167 -3.12 35.41 -10.84
C LEU A 167 -3.00 36.84 -10.30
#